data_337d79e951413352e85fe7a9bc0cb788
#
_entry.id   337d79e951413352e85fe7a9bc0cb788
#
_cell.length_a   1.000
_cell.length_b   1.000
_cell.length_c   1.000
_cell.angle_alpha   90.00
_cell.angle_beta   90.00
_cell.angle_gamma   90.00
#
_symmetry.space_group_name_H-M   'P 1'
#
loop_
_entity.id
_entity.type
_entity.pdbx_description
1 polymer ?
#
loop_
_entity_poly.entity_id
_entity_poly.type
_entity_poly.pdbx_seq_one_letter_code
_entity_poly.pdbx_strand_id
1 'polypeptide(L)'
;MTTLTADSVRVVSPGRTHVGKQGFTYGSGASAETVGAQQVCMNVLPMPDGARAKVHYHKGIETIAYLLSGECVVFYGDALEHHVTAHAGDQVFVPPDVPHAPCNKSGSPCTWIVVHASGSDQDGIVLLPKLDELLSLK
;
A
#
# COMPACT_ATOMS: atom_id res chain seq x y z
N MET A 1 12.10 11.92 29.62
CA MET A 1 11.80 11.64 28.20
C MET A 1 13.05 11.91 27.36
N THR A 2 13.42 10.99 26.54
CA THR A 2 14.61 11.12 25.69
C THR A 2 14.20 11.79 24.37
N THR A 3 14.88 12.89 24.03
CA THR A 3 14.69 13.53 22.73
C THR A 3 15.59 12.83 21.71
N LEU A 4 14.96 12.29 20.64
CA LEU A 4 15.69 11.66 19.55
C LEU A 4 16.14 12.73 18.56
N THR A 5 17.38 12.60 18.08
CA THR A 5 17.92 13.47 17.01
C THR A 5 17.65 12.84 15.65
N ALA A 6 17.89 13.64 14.58
CA ALA A 6 17.75 13.15 13.20
C ALA A 6 18.68 11.95 12.92
N ASP A 7 19.80 11.84 13.64
CA ASP A 7 20.78 10.77 13.45
C ASP A 7 20.50 9.52 14.29
N SER A 8 19.46 9.54 15.10
CA SER A 8 19.12 8.38 15.95
C SER A 8 18.49 7.26 15.13
N VAL A 9 18.93 6.04 15.35
CA VAL A 9 18.22 4.85 14.90
C VAL A 9 16.99 4.68 15.79
N ARG A 10 15.82 4.48 15.18
CA ARG A 10 14.54 4.45 15.90
C ARG A 10 13.74 3.21 15.54
N VAL A 11 12.99 2.71 16.50
CA VAL A 11 12.11 1.56 16.32
C VAL A 11 10.66 2.06 16.35
N VAL A 12 9.86 1.64 15.37
CA VAL A 12 8.41 1.84 15.37
C VAL A 12 7.78 0.50 15.70
N SER A 13 7.12 0.43 16.85
CA SER A 13 6.43 -0.79 17.28
C SER A 13 5.01 -0.84 16.75
N PRO A 14 4.41 -2.03 16.56
CA PRO A 14 3.04 -2.16 16.11
C PRO A 14 2.04 -1.58 17.14
N GLY A 15 0.85 -1.22 16.66
CA GLY A 15 -0.24 -0.74 17.51
C GLY A 15 -0.86 0.57 17.05
N ARG A 16 -0.09 1.43 16.37
CA ARG A 16 -0.64 2.63 15.75
C ARG A 16 -1.20 2.29 14.37
N THR A 17 -2.35 2.86 14.04
CA THR A 17 -3.00 2.66 12.74
C THR A 17 -3.37 4.01 12.12
N HIS A 18 -3.57 4.00 10.80
CA HIS A 18 -4.13 5.13 10.08
C HIS A 18 -4.99 4.65 8.92
N VAL A 19 -5.95 5.47 8.49
CA VAL A 19 -6.81 5.16 7.34
C VAL A 19 -6.28 5.90 6.12
N GLY A 20 -6.03 5.16 5.05
CA GLY A 20 -5.60 5.72 3.78
C GLY A 20 -6.77 6.09 2.87
N LYS A 21 -6.51 6.97 1.89
CA LYS A 21 -7.50 7.40 0.89
C LYS A 21 -8.02 6.23 0.06
N GLN A 22 -7.23 5.16 -0.09
CA GLN A 22 -7.62 3.95 -0.80
C GLN A 22 -8.73 3.15 -0.09
N GLY A 23 -9.05 3.48 1.15
CA GLY A 23 -10.11 2.86 1.94
C GLY A 23 -9.65 1.82 2.93
N PHE A 24 -8.34 1.63 3.10
CA PHE A 24 -7.78 0.66 4.04
C PHE A 24 -7.33 1.28 5.36
N THR A 25 -7.33 0.45 6.40
CA THR A 25 -6.66 0.75 7.66
C THR A 25 -5.28 0.09 7.66
N TYR A 26 -4.25 0.91 7.74
CA TYR A 26 -2.85 0.47 7.74
C TYR A 26 -2.33 0.37 9.16
N GLY A 27 -1.47 -0.62 9.42
CA GLY A 27 -0.58 -0.58 10.57
C GLY A 27 0.54 0.41 10.27
N SER A 28 0.57 1.51 11.00
CA SER A 28 1.54 2.59 10.77
C SER A 28 2.95 2.14 11.09
N GLY A 29 3.83 2.27 10.11
CA GLY A 29 5.25 1.94 10.22
C GLY A 29 6.14 3.16 10.29
N ALA A 30 7.37 3.02 9.78
CA ALA A 30 8.33 4.12 9.69
C ALA A 30 7.94 5.04 8.53
N SER A 31 7.73 6.30 8.83
CA SER A 31 7.24 7.31 7.88
C SER A 31 7.61 8.72 8.35
N ALA A 32 7.22 9.72 7.56
CA ALA A 32 7.36 11.11 7.96
C ALA A 32 6.64 11.39 9.29
N GLU A 33 5.44 10.83 9.44
CA GLU A 33 4.59 11.07 10.61
C GLU A 33 5.12 10.41 11.87
N THR A 34 5.83 9.28 11.77
CA THR A 34 6.32 8.54 12.94
C THR A 34 7.77 8.84 13.29
N VAL A 35 8.63 9.01 12.29
CA VAL A 35 10.07 9.16 12.49
C VAL A 35 10.70 10.30 11.73
N GLY A 36 9.91 11.10 10.99
CA GLY A 36 10.43 12.20 10.18
C GLY A 36 11.15 11.75 8.91
N ALA A 37 10.88 10.55 8.42
CA ALA A 37 11.43 10.08 7.16
C ALA A 37 11.00 10.97 6.01
N GLN A 38 11.92 11.26 5.07
CA GLN A 38 11.66 12.18 3.95
C GLN A 38 11.53 11.46 2.62
N GLN A 39 12.20 10.33 2.44
CA GLN A 39 12.34 9.69 1.13
C GLN A 39 11.76 8.29 1.06
N VAL A 40 11.32 7.75 2.18
CA VAL A 40 10.82 6.37 2.24
C VAL A 40 9.84 6.21 3.40
N CYS A 41 8.86 5.34 3.22
CA CYS A 41 8.01 4.88 4.32
C CYS A 41 7.67 3.40 4.12
N MET A 42 7.35 2.74 5.22
CA MET A 42 6.92 1.35 5.24
C MET A 42 5.73 1.21 6.16
N ASN A 43 4.67 0.57 5.66
CA ASN A 43 3.45 0.32 6.44
C ASN A 43 2.99 -1.12 6.23
N VAL A 44 2.18 -1.61 7.16
CA VAL A 44 1.61 -2.95 7.10
C VAL A 44 0.15 -2.83 6.67
N LEU A 45 -0.25 -3.60 5.66
CA LEU A 45 -1.62 -3.59 5.15
C LEU A 45 -2.25 -4.98 5.30
N PRO A 46 -3.02 -5.20 6.37
CA PRO A 46 -3.87 -6.40 6.45
C PRO A 46 -5.11 -6.21 5.58
N MET A 47 -5.41 -7.22 4.78
CA MET A 47 -6.58 -7.23 3.91
C MET A 47 -7.45 -8.43 4.24
N PRO A 48 -8.62 -8.23 4.84
CA PRO A 48 -9.60 -9.32 5.00
C PRO A 48 -9.99 -9.92 3.65
N ASP A 49 -10.52 -11.13 3.67
CA ASP A 49 -11.11 -11.72 2.46
C ASP A 49 -12.18 -10.80 1.89
N GLY A 50 -12.18 -10.63 0.58
CA GLY A 50 -13.12 -9.74 -0.12
C GLY A 50 -12.74 -8.27 -0.10
N ALA A 51 -11.72 -7.85 0.64
CA ALA A 51 -11.28 -6.45 0.67
C ALA A 51 -10.60 -6.06 -0.65
N ARG A 52 -10.84 -4.83 -1.08
CA ARG A 52 -10.18 -4.24 -2.23
C ARG A 52 -9.88 -2.76 -2.00
N ALA A 53 -8.80 -2.27 -2.61
CA ALA A 53 -8.51 -0.85 -2.63
C ALA A 53 -9.43 -0.13 -3.62
N LYS A 54 -9.67 1.15 -3.37
CA LYS A 54 -10.14 2.06 -4.41
C LYS A 54 -9.03 2.22 -5.45
N VAL A 55 -9.40 2.22 -6.72
CA VAL A 55 -8.43 2.36 -7.81
C VAL A 55 -7.75 3.72 -7.72
N HIS A 56 -6.43 3.71 -7.79
CA HIS A 56 -5.61 4.91 -7.62
C HIS A 56 -4.26 4.74 -8.31
N TYR A 57 -3.51 5.83 -8.43
CA TYR A 57 -2.08 5.78 -8.72
C TYR A 57 -1.32 6.70 -7.77
N HIS A 58 -0.03 6.49 -7.67
CA HIS A 58 0.88 7.35 -6.90
C HIS A 58 1.67 8.20 -7.89
N LYS A 59 1.40 9.49 -7.91
CA LYS A 59 2.03 10.41 -8.87
C LYS A 59 3.51 10.56 -8.58
N GLY A 60 4.34 10.13 -9.54
CA GLY A 60 5.79 10.25 -9.46
C GLY A 60 6.47 9.41 -8.38
N ILE A 61 5.76 8.43 -7.80
CA ILE A 61 6.26 7.66 -6.66
C ILE A 61 6.26 6.17 -7.00
N GLU A 62 7.42 5.53 -6.81
CA GLU A 62 7.56 4.08 -6.92
C GLU A 62 7.08 3.40 -5.64
N THR A 63 6.52 2.20 -5.80
CA THR A 63 6.04 1.37 -4.69
C THR A 63 6.57 -0.04 -4.84
N ILE A 64 7.03 -0.63 -3.74
CA ILE A 64 7.32 -2.05 -3.64
C ILE A 64 6.46 -2.61 -2.51
N ALA A 65 5.80 -3.73 -2.77
CA ALA A 65 5.00 -4.41 -1.77
C ALA A 65 5.44 -5.88 -1.65
N TYR A 66 5.64 -6.33 -0.43
CA TYR A 66 5.96 -7.71 -0.10
C TYR A 66 4.74 -8.38 0.49
N LEU A 67 4.29 -9.48 -0.10
CA LEU A 67 3.16 -10.23 0.45
C LEU A 67 3.67 -11.16 1.55
N LEU A 68 3.42 -10.79 2.79
CA LEU A 68 3.88 -11.53 3.96
C LEU A 68 3.12 -12.83 4.14
N SER A 69 1.81 -12.82 3.87
CA SER A 69 0.94 -13.99 4.03
C SER A 69 -0.25 -13.90 3.10
N GLY A 70 -0.78 -15.06 2.71
CA GLY A 70 -1.98 -15.17 1.88
C GLY A 70 -1.68 -15.06 0.39
N GLU A 71 -2.71 -14.67 -0.36
CA GLU A 71 -2.69 -14.50 -1.80
C GLU A 71 -3.51 -13.27 -2.16
N CYS A 72 -3.09 -12.52 -3.17
CA CYS A 72 -3.79 -11.30 -3.56
C CYS A 72 -3.63 -11.05 -5.06
N VAL A 73 -4.69 -10.59 -5.71
CA VAL A 73 -4.66 -10.15 -7.11
C VAL A 73 -4.48 -8.64 -7.14
N VAL A 74 -3.60 -8.16 -8.03
CA VAL A 74 -3.44 -6.72 -8.27
C VAL A 74 -3.87 -6.43 -9.70
N PHE A 75 -4.97 -5.70 -9.86
CA PHE A 75 -5.40 -5.18 -11.15
C PHE A 75 -4.65 -3.89 -11.46
N TYR A 76 -4.26 -3.68 -12.71
CA TYR A 76 -3.53 -2.47 -13.11
C TYR A 76 -3.72 -2.16 -14.59
N GLY A 77 -3.32 -0.94 -14.96
CA GLY A 77 -3.41 -0.43 -16.32
C GLY A 77 -4.44 0.68 -16.47
N ASP A 78 -4.37 1.41 -17.57
CA ASP A 78 -5.22 2.58 -17.82
C ASP A 78 -6.72 2.23 -17.90
N ALA A 79 -7.03 0.99 -18.23
CA ALA A 79 -8.39 0.46 -18.22
C ALA A 79 -8.53 -0.77 -17.31
N LEU A 80 -7.59 -0.98 -16.40
CA LEU A 80 -7.49 -2.16 -15.53
C LEU A 80 -7.52 -3.48 -16.32
N GLU A 81 -6.96 -3.47 -17.52
CA GLU A 81 -6.96 -4.62 -18.44
C GLU A 81 -6.00 -5.73 -18.03
N HIS A 82 -5.09 -5.44 -17.13
CA HIS A 82 -4.07 -6.39 -16.67
C HIS A 82 -4.28 -6.80 -15.22
N HIS A 83 -3.76 -7.96 -14.85
CA HIS A 83 -3.66 -8.35 -13.46
C HIS A 83 -2.47 -9.27 -13.23
N VAL A 84 -2.00 -9.28 -12.01
CA VAL A 84 -1.01 -10.25 -11.51
C VAL A 84 -1.53 -10.83 -10.21
N THR A 85 -1.16 -12.08 -9.93
CA THR A 85 -1.47 -12.72 -8.66
C THR A 85 -0.17 -12.88 -7.87
N ALA A 86 -0.17 -12.37 -6.66
CA ALA A 86 0.93 -12.52 -5.72
C ALA A 86 0.60 -13.60 -4.70
N HIS A 87 1.61 -14.37 -4.33
CA HIS A 87 1.58 -15.38 -3.29
C HIS A 87 2.53 -14.99 -2.16
N ALA A 88 2.35 -15.55 -0.98
CA ALA A 88 3.22 -15.26 0.16
C ALA A 88 4.70 -15.43 -0.23
N GLY A 89 5.50 -14.40 0.06
CA GLY A 89 6.91 -14.33 -0.32
C GLY A 89 7.18 -13.54 -1.60
N ASP A 90 6.17 -13.26 -2.41
CA ASP A 90 6.34 -12.48 -3.64
C ASP A 90 6.48 -10.99 -3.34
N GLN A 91 7.23 -10.31 -4.20
CA GLN A 91 7.32 -8.85 -4.21
C GLN A 91 6.68 -8.32 -5.48
N VAL A 92 5.93 -7.24 -5.34
CA VAL A 92 5.25 -6.56 -6.45
C VAL A 92 5.81 -5.15 -6.57
N PHE A 93 6.24 -4.79 -7.76
CA PHE A 93 6.66 -3.42 -8.07
C PHE A 93 5.52 -2.70 -8.80
N VAL A 94 5.14 -1.53 -8.29
CA VAL A 94 4.18 -0.65 -8.95
C VAL A 94 4.91 0.58 -9.44
N PRO A 95 5.02 0.76 -10.78
CA PRO A 95 5.64 1.96 -11.35
C PRO A 95 4.88 3.24 -10.97
N PRO A 96 5.54 4.41 -11.00
CA PRO A 96 4.82 5.68 -10.84
C PRO A 96 3.69 5.83 -11.85
N ASP A 97 2.63 6.48 -11.46
CA ASP A 97 1.52 6.92 -12.32
C ASP A 97 0.68 5.78 -12.92
N VAL A 98 0.90 4.54 -12.51
CA VAL A 98 0.13 3.39 -13.03
C VAL A 98 -1.11 3.15 -12.18
N PRO A 99 -2.32 3.23 -12.77
CA PRO A 99 -3.54 2.89 -12.06
C PRO A 99 -3.53 1.44 -11.58
N HIS A 100 -3.87 1.21 -10.34
CA HIS A 100 -3.88 -0.13 -9.77
C HIS A 100 -4.80 -0.26 -8.57
N ALA A 101 -5.15 -1.49 -8.23
CA ALA A 101 -5.88 -1.82 -7.02
C ALA A 101 -5.62 -3.28 -6.62
N PRO A 102 -5.09 -3.54 -5.42
CA PRO A 102 -5.06 -4.88 -4.87
C PRO A 102 -6.48 -5.32 -4.46
N CYS A 103 -6.79 -6.58 -4.73
CA CYS A 103 -8.08 -7.20 -4.43
C CYS A 103 -7.84 -8.57 -3.81
N ASN A 104 -8.31 -8.77 -2.59
CA ASN A 104 -8.20 -10.08 -1.97
C ASN A 104 -9.43 -10.92 -2.31
N LYS A 105 -9.27 -11.82 -3.28
CA LYS A 105 -10.31 -12.75 -3.73
C LYS A 105 -10.00 -14.19 -3.34
N SER A 106 -9.07 -14.39 -2.41
CA SER A 106 -8.51 -15.72 -2.14
C SER A 106 -9.36 -16.60 -1.23
N GLY A 107 -10.33 -16.03 -0.54
CA GLY A 107 -11.12 -16.73 0.47
C GLY A 107 -10.51 -16.69 1.88
N SER A 108 -9.36 -16.07 2.05
CA SER A 108 -8.66 -15.95 3.34
C SER A 108 -7.98 -14.59 3.46
N PRO A 109 -7.69 -14.11 4.67
CA PRO A 109 -6.96 -12.86 4.84
C PRO A 109 -5.58 -12.90 4.22
N CYS A 110 -5.08 -11.75 3.79
CA CYS A 110 -3.69 -11.58 3.38
C CYS A 110 -3.09 -10.35 4.05
N THR A 111 -1.77 -10.27 4.07
CA THR A 111 -1.06 -9.13 4.67
C THR A 111 0.09 -8.71 3.78
N TRP A 112 0.10 -7.42 3.44
CA TRP A 112 1.16 -6.79 2.69
C TRP A 112 2.06 -5.95 3.59
N ILE A 113 3.34 -5.89 3.26
CA ILE A 113 4.25 -4.85 3.72
C ILE A 113 4.48 -3.94 2.52
N VAL A 114 4.13 -2.65 2.65
CA VAL A 114 4.13 -1.71 1.52
C VAL A 114 5.18 -0.62 1.75
N VAL A 115 6.04 -0.44 0.77
CA VAL A 115 7.12 0.56 0.79
C VAL A 115 6.91 1.54 -0.34
N HIS A 116 6.86 2.83 -0.02
CA HIS A 116 6.79 3.92 -0.99
C HIS A 116 8.06 4.76 -0.96
N ALA A 117 8.49 5.24 -2.13
CA ALA A 117 9.61 6.17 -2.27
C ALA A 117 9.17 7.60 -1.95
N SER A 118 8.62 7.78 -0.76
CA SER A 118 8.15 9.04 -0.20
C SER A 118 8.03 8.90 1.31
N GLY A 119 8.09 9.99 2.05
CA GLY A 119 7.94 9.97 3.50
C GLY A 119 6.56 9.56 3.99
N SER A 120 5.52 9.67 3.15
CA SER A 120 4.15 9.31 3.50
C SER A 120 3.51 8.45 2.42
N ASP A 121 2.80 7.40 2.83
CA ASP A 121 2.05 6.53 1.93
C ASP A 121 0.86 7.26 1.27
N GLN A 122 0.47 8.41 1.78
CA GLN A 122 -0.62 9.23 1.24
C GLN A 122 -0.13 10.31 0.26
N ASP A 123 1.18 10.46 0.09
CA ASP A 123 1.73 11.40 -0.88
C ASP A 123 1.39 10.96 -2.31
N GLY A 124 1.02 11.94 -3.13
CA GLY A 124 0.79 11.73 -4.55
C GLY A 124 -0.37 10.82 -4.92
N ILE A 125 -1.21 10.39 -3.98
CA ILE A 125 -2.36 9.54 -4.28
C ILE A 125 -3.38 10.31 -5.11
N VAL A 126 -3.76 9.73 -6.25
CA VAL A 126 -4.84 10.20 -7.12
C VAL A 126 -5.86 9.08 -7.25
N LEU A 127 -7.05 9.29 -6.72
CA LEU A 127 -8.16 8.36 -6.84
C LEU A 127 -8.80 8.46 -8.23
N LEU A 128 -9.22 7.32 -8.78
CA LEU A 128 -9.77 7.21 -10.13
C LEU A 128 -11.19 6.60 -10.06
N PRO A 129 -12.22 7.42 -9.76
CA PRO A 129 -13.57 6.90 -9.52
C PRO A 129 -14.16 6.13 -10.70
N LYS A 130 -13.87 6.53 -11.95
CA LYS A 130 -14.39 5.82 -13.14
C LYS A 130 -13.79 4.43 -13.27
N LEU A 131 -12.49 4.28 -13.01
CA LEU A 131 -11.85 2.96 -13.01
C LEU A 131 -12.31 2.13 -11.82
N ASP A 132 -12.61 2.76 -10.70
CA ASP A 132 -13.15 2.08 -9.53
C ASP A 132 -14.51 1.44 -9.82
N GLU A 133 -15.36 2.10 -10.59
CA GLU A 133 -16.62 1.52 -11.09
C GLU A 133 -16.35 0.31 -12.00
N LEU A 134 -15.36 0.41 -12.88
CA LEU A 134 -14.98 -0.68 -13.77
C LEU A 134 -14.48 -1.90 -12.98
N LEU A 135 -13.72 -1.66 -11.91
CA LEU A 135 -13.21 -2.73 -11.05
C LEU A 135 -14.35 -3.52 -10.40
N SER A 136 -15.47 -2.89 -10.07
CA SER A 136 -16.60 -3.56 -9.44
C SER A 136 -17.25 -4.63 -10.33
N LEU A 137 -16.94 -4.62 -11.64
CA LEU A 137 -17.43 -5.60 -12.59
C LEU A 137 -16.53 -6.83 -12.74
N LYS A 138 -15.40 -6.84 -12.07
CA LYS A 138 -14.38 -7.93 -12.19
C LYS A 138 -14.46 -9.00 -11.08
#